data_4df4443642fb71e08fac19c0f7ae41ba
#
_entry.id   4df4443642fb71e08fac19c0f7ae41ba
#
_cell.length_a   1.000
_cell.length_b   1.000
_cell.length_c   1.000
_cell.angle_alpha   90.00
_cell.angle_beta   90.00
_cell.angle_gamma   90.00
#
_symmetry.space_group_name_H-M   'P 1'
#
loop_
_entity.id
_entity.type
_entity.pdbx_description
1 polymer ?
#
loop_
_entity_poly.entity_id
_entity_poly.type
_entity_poly.pdbx_seq_one_letter_code
_entity_poly.pdbx_strand_id
1 'polypeptide(L)'
;RGLYAALSKEIQILQLRDKITSEAKEKITKSQREYILREQLKAIQQELGEGESDETELGHLKKQIQETDLPDHVRKEVEREVARLAKVPPSSPDHQVLRAYLELVLELPWKKASEDHLNLSTVRQVLEEDHYGIKEVKERIVEHLAVLKLNPTAKAPILCLVGPPGVGKTSLGQSIARAMGRMFERFSLGGVHDEAELRGHRRTYVGALPGRIIQAMRRAGVNNPVLMLDEVDKMGQDFRGDPASALLEILDPAQNHTFRDHYLDLPF
;
A
#
# COMPACT_ATOMS: atom_id res chain seq x y z
N ARG A 1 -57.69 9.33 -53.71
CA ARG A 1 -56.51 8.50 -53.16
C ARG A 1 -55.49 9.38 -52.45
N GLY A 2 -55.20 10.62 -52.92
CA GLY A 2 -54.22 11.52 -52.28
C GLY A 2 -54.61 12.04 -50.89
N LEU A 3 -55.84 12.32 -50.65
CA LEU A 3 -56.34 12.84 -49.35
C LEU A 3 -56.21 11.79 -48.21
N TYR A 4 -56.45 10.53 -48.52
CA TYR A 4 -56.43 9.45 -47.57
C TYR A 4 -54.94 9.15 -47.12
N ALA A 5 -54.00 9.25 -48.03
CA ALA A 5 -52.58 9.11 -47.72
C ALA A 5 -52.05 10.28 -46.87
N ALA A 6 -52.51 11.51 -47.10
CA ALA A 6 -52.15 12.67 -46.31
C ALA A 6 -52.71 12.60 -44.88
N LEU A 7 -54.00 12.22 -44.71
CA LEU A 7 -54.61 12.00 -43.41
C LEU A 7 -53.95 10.87 -42.60
N SER A 8 -53.61 9.75 -43.25
CA SER A 8 -52.88 8.64 -42.61
C SER A 8 -51.52 9.06 -42.10
N LYS A 9 -50.81 9.89 -42.86
CA LYS A 9 -49.48 10.40 -42.45
C LYS A 9 -49.59 11.38 -41.27
N GLU A 10 -50.63 12.23 -41.28
CA GLU A 10 -50.90 13.16 -40.18
C GLU A 10 -51.22 12.43 -38.87
N ILE A 11 -52.03 11.38 -38.94
CA ILE A 11 -52.39 10.54 -37.79
C ILE A 11 -51.11 9.87 -37.23
N GLN A 12 -50.22 9.34 -38.09
CA GLN A 12 -48.96 8.74 -37.67
C GLN A 12 -48.04 9.77 -36.97
N ILE A 13 -47.96 10.99 -37.48
CA ILE A 13 -47.18 12.06 -36.88
C ILE A 13 -47.73 12.45 -35.50
N LEU A 14 -49.05 12.58 -35.36
CA LEU A 14 -49.68 12.86 -34.07
C LEU A 14 -49.49 11.75 -33.06
N GLN A 15 -49.64 10.50 -33.48
CA GLN A 15 -49.36 9.33 -32.59
C GLN A 15 -47.89 9.27 -32.13
N LEU A 16 -46.95 9.57 -33.03
CA LEU A 16 -45.53 9.62 -32.71
C LEU A 16 -45.23 10.76 -31.72
N ARG A 17 -45.83 11.93 -31.94
CA ARG A 17 -45.70 13.08 -31.06
C ARG A 17 -46.25 12.82 -29.66
N ASP A 18 -47.41 12.18 -29.55
CA ASP A 18 -48.02 11.80 -28.27
C ASP A 18 -47.15 10.77 -27.53
N LYS A 19 -46.60 9.80 -28.25
CA LYS A 19 -45.70 8.81 -27.69
C LYS A 19 -44.42 9.46 -27.15
N ILE A 20 -43.77 10.33 -27.91
CA ILE A 20 -42.57 11.06 -27.49
C ILE A 20 -42.86 11.95 -26.28
N THR A 21 -44.00 12.63 -26.27
CA THR A 21 -44.41 13.50 -25.16
C THR A 21 -44.68 12.70 -23.89
N SER A 22 -45.29 11.52 -24.00
CA SER A 22 -45.55 10.60 -22.90
C SER A 22 -44.23 10.05 -22.33
N GLU A 23 -43.34 9.54 -23.18
CA GLU A 23 -42.03 9.02 -22.77
C GLU A 23 -41.15 10.12 -22.13
N ALA A 24 -41.17 11.34 -22.65
CA ALA A 24 -40.45 12.47 -22.07
C ALA A 24 -41.00 12.85 -20.68
N LYS A 25 -42.34 12.90 -20.51
CA LYS A 25 -42.99 13.14 -19.21
C LYS A 25 -42.62 12.04 -18.20
N GLU A 26 -42.63 10.79 -18.60
CA GLU A 26 -42.30 9.65 -17.74
C GLU A 26 -40.82 9.70 -17.27
N LYS A 27 -39.88 10.01 -18.18
CA LYS A 27 -38.47 10.21 -17.84
C LYS A 27 -38.25 11.40 -16.89
N ILE A 28 -38.92 12.52 -17.13
CA ILE A 28 -38.85 13.71 -16.27
C ILE A 28 -39.38 13.40 -14.88
N THR A 29 -40.53 12.71 -14.78
CA THR A 29 -41.14 12.32 -13.49
C THR A 29 -40.25 11.36 -12.73
N LYS A 30 -39.62 10.43 -13.43
CA LYS A 30 -38.67 9.48 -12.84
C LYS A 30 -37.41 10.18 -12.31
N SER A 31 -36.84 11.09 -13.08
CA SER A 31 -35.71 11.90 -12.70
C SER A 31 -36.02 12.83 -11.51
N GLN A 32 -37.17 13.47 -11.50
CA GLN A 32 -37.63 14.30 -10.37
C GLN A 32 -37.81 13.47 -9.09
N ARG A 33 -38.41 12.27 -9.22
CA ARG A 33 -38.58 11.37 -8.08
C ARG A 33 -37.26 10.89 -7.54
N GLU A 34 -36.27 10.55 -8.39
CA GLU A 34 -34.93 10.20 -7.98
C GLU A 34 -34.21 11.36 -7.27
N TYR A 35 -34.38 12.58 -7.76
CA TYR A 35 -33.84 13.78 -7.12
C TYR A 35 -34.43 13.98 -5.72
N ILE A 36 -35.76 13.94 -5.59
CA ILE A 36 -36.44 14.09 -4.29
C ILE A 36 -36.02 13.00 -3.31
N LEU A 37 -35.91 11.74 -3.76
CA LEU A 37 -35.46 10.64 -2.93
C LEU A 37 -33.99 10.82 -2.47
N ARG A 38 -33.13 11.35 -3.32
CA ARG A 38 -31.75 11.68 -2.95
C ARG A 38 -31.68 12.81 -1.92
N GLU A 39 -32.48 13.85 -2.08
CA GLU A 39 -32.55 14.94 -1.10
C GLU A 39 -33.13 14.49 0.25
N GLN A 40 -34.16 13.64 0.23
CA GLN A 40 -34.66 13.02 1.47
C GLN A 40 -33.65 12.13 2.15
N LEU A 41 -32.92 11.33 1.38
CA LEU A 41 -31.84 10.46 1.90
C LEU A 41 -30.71 11.31 2.51
N LYS A 42 -30.33 12.41 1.86
CA LYS A 42 -29.35 13.35 2.38
C LYS A 42 -29.81 14.02 3.67
N ALA A 43 -31.07 14.43 3.75
CA ALA A 43 -31.65 15.01 4.96
C ALA A 43 -31.68 14.00 6.13
N ILE A 44 -32.06 12.74 5.86
CA ILE A 44 -32.07 11.67 6.83
C ILE A 44 -30.65 11.34 7.31
N GLN A 45 -29.68 11.30 6.41
CA GLN A 45 -28.27 11.09 6.76
C GLN A 45 -27.71 12.22 7.62
N GLN A 46 -28.09 13.48 7.36
CA GLN A 46 -27.73 14.63 8.22
C GLN A 46 -28.37 14.53 9.59
N GLU A 47 -29.63 14.12 9.72
CA GLU A 47 -30.28 13.92 11.03
C GLU A 47 -29.70 12.75 11.82
N LEU A 48 -29.21 11.71 11.12
CA LEU A 48 -28.50 10.57 11.73
C LEU A 48 -27.03 10.87 12.02
N GLY A 49 -26.51 12.04 11.63
CA GLY A 49 -25.09 12.39 11.77
C GLY A 49 -24.13 11.64 10.84
N GLU A 50 -24.66 10.87 9.89
CA GLU A 50 -23.87 10.07 8.96
C GLU A 50 -23.30 10.91 7.80
N GLY A 51 -23.96 12.01 7.43
CA GLY A 51 -23.54 12.86 6.29
C GLY A 51 -22.36 13.78 6.60
N GLU A 52 -22.23 14.25 7.84
CA GLU A 52 -21.11 15.10 8.24
C GLU A 52 -19.81 14.31 8.42
N SER A 53 -19.91 13.02 8.78
CA SER A 53 -18.73 12.17 8.94
C SER A 53 -18.05 11.85 7.61
N ASP A 54 -18.80 11.57 6.55
CA ASP A 54 -18.25 11.17 5.25
C ASP A 54 -17.64 12.33 4.47
N GLU A 55 -18.27 13.53 4.48
CA GLU A 55 -17.70 14.72 3.86
C GLU A 55 -16.47 15.22 4.62
N THR A 56 -16.43 15.09 5.94
CA THR A 56 -15.26 15.39 6.76
C THR A 56 -14.17 14.34 6.55
N GLU A 57 -14.51 13.07 6.40
CA GLU A 57 -13.54 11.99 6.19
C GLU A 57 -12.82 12.10 4.85
N LEU A 58 -13.56 12.30 3.76
CA LEU A 58 -12.98 12.59 2.45
C LEU A 58 -12.16 13.89 2.45
N GLY A 59 -12.59 14.88 3.22
CA GLY A 59 -11.85 16.12 3.45
C GLY A 59 -10.53 15.88 4.15
N HIS A 60 -10.52 15.04 5.20
CA HIS A 60 -9.31 14.63 5.91
C HIS A 60 -8.34 13.86 5.01
N LEU A 61 -8.81 12.87 4.25
CA LEU A 61 -7.98 12.15 3.29
C LEU A 61 -7.35 13.07 2.25
N LYS A 62 -8.12 13.99 1.67
CA LYS A 62 -7.59 14.97 0.71
C LYS A 62 -6.53 15.88 1.33
N LYS A 63 -6.72 16.31 2.56
CA LYS A 63 -5.75 17.12 3.30
C LYS A 63 -4.46 16.33 3.56
N GLN A 64 -4.57 15.09 4.03
CA GLN A 64 -3.43 14.20 4.24
C GLN A 64 -2.64 13.96 2.95
N ILE A 65 -3.31 13.78 1.81
CA ILE A 65 -2.67 13.63 0.49
C ILE A 65 -1.86 14.88 0.11
N GLN A 66 -2.35 16.06 0.46
CA GLN A 66 -1.63 17.31 0.19
C GLN A 66 -0.41 17.49 1.11
N GLU A 67 -0.53 17.06 2.37
CA GLU A 67 0.51 17.16 3.38
C GLU A 67 1.60 16.08 3.22
N THR A 68 1.25 14.92 2.66
CA THR A 68 2.19 13.81 2.48
C THR A 68 3.05 14.03 1.22
N ASP A 69 4.36 13.91 1.38
CA ASP A 69 5.31 14.01 0.26
C ASP A 69 5.34 12.73 -0.58
N LEU A 70 4.32 12.58 -1.42
CA LEU A 70 4.17 11.44 -2.32
C LEU A 70 4.95 11.64 -3.63
N PRO A 71 5.57 10.58 -4.19
CA PRO A 71 6.05 10.59 -5.56
C PRO A 71 4.93 10.90 -6.56
N ASP A 72 5.24 11.54 -7.70
CA ASP A 72 4.23 12.00 -8.66
C ASP A 72 3.35 10.87 -9.22
N HIS A 73 3.94 9.71 -9.47
CA HIS A 73 3.19 8.54 -9.95
C HIS A 73 2.23 7.99 -8.90
N VAL A 74 2.62 8.00 -7.61
CA VAL A 74 1.77 7.59 -6.49
C VAL A 74 0.64 8.59 -6.27
N ARG A 75 0.95 9.88 -6.28
CA ARG A 75 -0.02 10.96 -6.14
C ARG A 75 -1.16 10.85 -7.15
N LYS A 76 -0.83 10.63 -8.43
CA LYS A 76 -1.83 10.45 -9.49
C LYS A 76 -2.76 9.27 -9.23
N GLU A 77 -2.22 8.15 -8.78
CA GLU A 77 -3.04 6.97 -8.48
C GLU A 77 -3.91 7.17 -7.24
N VAL A 78 -3.37 7.79 -6.19
CA VAL A 78 -4.12 8.14 -4.98
C VAL A 78 -5.28 9.09 -5.29
N GLU A 79 -5.06 10.14 -6.08
CA GLU A 79 -6.11 11.07 -6.50
C GLU A 79 -7.23 10.37 -7.29
N ARG A 80 -6.85 9.43 -8.15
CA ARG A 80 -7.79 8.60 -8.91
C ARG A 80 -8.63 7.70 -8.00
N GLU A 81 -8.01 7.04 -7.04
CA GLU A 81 -8.71 6.15 -6.10
C GLU A 81 -9.59 6.95 -5.12
N VAL A 82 -9.19 8.15 -4.70
CA VAL A 82 -10.06 9.06 -3.92
C VAL A 82 -11.28 9.51 -4.73
N ALA A 83 -11.10 9.83 -6.01
CA ALA A 83 -12.23 10.17 -6.89
C ALA A 83 -13.18 8.97 -7.10
N ARG A 84 -12.67 7.75 -7.02
CA ARG A 84 -13.46 6.51 -7.03
C ARG A 84 -14.18 6.31 -5.70
N LEU A 85 -13.49 6.48 -4.57
CA LEU A 85 -14.06 6.38 -3.23
C LEU A 85 -15.26 7.30 -3.05
N ALA A 86 -15.18 8.54 -3.54
CA ALA A 86 -16.28 9.50 -3.49
C ALA A 86 -17.56 9.08 -4.25
N LYS A 87 -17.48 8.08 -5.14
CA LYS A 87 -18.61 7.55 -5.92
C LYS A 87 -19.18 6.26 -5.34
N VAL A 88 -18.46 5.60 -4.43
CA VAL A 88 -18.87 4.33 -3.84
C VAL A 88 -19.64 4.63 -2.55
N PRO A 89 -20.83 4.03 -2.36
CA PRO A 89 -21.59 4.21 -1.11
C PRO A 89 -20.80 3.75 0.11
N PRO A 90 -20.84 4.48 1.24
CA PRO A 90 -20.11 4.13 2.47
C PRO A 90 -20.48 2.75 3.04
N SER A 91 -21.72 2.32 2.81
CA SER A 91 -22.19 0.99 3.23
C SER A 91 -21.67 -0.18 2.38
N SER A 92 -20.97 0.12 1.28
CA SER A 92 -20.40 -0.92 0.40
C SER A 92 -19.12 -1.51 0.97
N PRO A 93 -18.90 -2.84 0.90
CA PRO A 93 -17.61 -3.44 1.22
C PRO A 93 -16.45 -2.86 0.42
N ASP A 94 -16.69 -2.47 -0.84
CA ASP A 94 -15.68 -1.84 -1.70
C ASP A 94 -15.18 -0.50 -1.13
N HIS A 95 -16.05 0.25 -0.44
CA HIS A 95 -15.67 1.50 0.22
C HIS A 95 -14.60 1.26 1.29
N GLN A 96 -14.81 0.24 2.15
CA GLN A 96 -13.86 -0.12 3.20
C GLN A 96 -12.51 -0.60 2.63
N VAL A 97 -12.54 -1.38 1.55
CA VAL A 97 -11.31 -1.85 0.87
C VAL A 97 -10.53 -0.67 0.28
N LEU A 98 -11.19 0.24 -0.41
CA LEU A 98 -10.56 1.44 -0.98
C LEU A 98 -9.98 2.35 0.10
N ARG A 99 -10.72 2.55 1.19
CA ARG A 99 -10.29 3.34 2.33
C ARG A 99 -9.04 2.76 2.97
N ALA A 100 -9.05 1.46 3.32
CA ALA A 100 -7.91 0.78 3.92
C ALA A 100 -6.65 0.83 3.03
N TYR A 101 -6.84 0.77 1.70
CA TYR A 101 -5.76 0.95 0.74
C TYR A 101 -5.18 2.37 0.77
N LEU A 102 -6.04 3.39 0.73
CA LEU A 102 -5.60 4.79 0.78
C LEU A 102 -4.88 5.12 2.08
N GLU A 103 -5.39 4.63 3.22
CA GLU A 103 -4.74 4.77 4.52
C GLU A 103 -3.34 4.13 4.51
N LEU A 104 -3.21 2.90 3.98
CA LEU A 104 -1.92 2.24 3.85
C LEU A 104 -0.94 3.06 2.99
N VAL A 105 -1.38 3.54 1.82
CA VAL A 105 -0.52 4.32 0.90
C VAL A 105 -0.03 5.60 1.57
N LEU A 106 -0.88 6.27 2.35
CA LEU A 106 -0.53 7.52 3.05
C LEU A 106 0.40 7.28 4.26
N GLU A 107 0.32 6.11 4.90
CA GLU A 107 1.19 5.75 6.03
C GLU A 107 2.58 5.29 5.60
N LEU A 108 2.77 4.90 4.35
CA LEU A 108 4.08 4.45 3.85
C LEU A 108 5.09 5.62 3.75
N PRO A 109 6.34 5.38 4.17
CA PRO A 109 7.37 6.41 4.19
C PRO A 109 8.04 6.59 2.82
N TRP A 110 7.32 7.11 1.82
CA TRP A 110 7.79 7.20 0.43
C TRP A 110 9.14 7.92 0.25
N LYS A 111 9.31 9.06 0.94
CA LYS A 111 10.52 9.88 0.85
C LYS A 111 11.18 10.14 2.20
N LYS A 112 10.62 9.61 3.27
CA LYS A 112 11.11 9.83 4.63
C LYS A 112 12.23 8.85 4.94
N ALA A 113 13.49 9.32 4.98
CA ALA A 113 14.66 8.54 5.35
C ALA A 113 15.22 8.97 6.71
N SER A 114 15.83 8.03 7.43
CA SER A 114 16.70 8.35 8.57
C SER A 114 18.03 8.92 8.07
N GLU A 115 18.61 9.84 8.82
CA GLU A 115 19.98 10.28 8.56
C GLU A 115 20.97 9.20 8.93
N ASP A 116 21.86 8.87 8.01
CA ASP A 116 22.88 7.84 8.23
C ASP A 116 24.07 8.37 9.03
N HIS A 117 24.33 7.79 10.19
CA HIS A 117 25.47 8.10 11.02
C HIS A 117 26.60 7.05 10.86
N LEU A 118 27.20 6.99 9.66
CA LEU A 118 28.27 6.01 9.36
C LEU A 118 29.64 6.45 9.93
N ASN A 119 29.74 6.56 11.26
CA ASN A 119 31.00 6.74 11.95
C ASN A 119 31.55 5.40 12.44
N LEU A 120 32.59 4.89 11.80
CA LEU A 120 33.16 3.55 12.11
C LEU A 120 33.70 3.42 13.53
N SER A 121 34.13 4.52 14.18
CA SER A 121 34.53 4.48 15.59
C SER A 121 33.34 4.26 16.51
N THR A 122 32.22 4.94 16.23
CA THR A 122 30.95 4.75 16.97
C THR A 122 30.38 3.35 16.74
N VAL A 123 30.47 2.82 15.51
CA VAL A 123 30.07 1.44 15.21
C VAL A 123 30.84 0.44 16.05
N ARG A 124 32.17 0.58 16.10
CA ARG A 124 33.04 -0.29 16.94
C ARG A 124 32.66 -0.20 18.41
N GLN A 125 32.47 1.01 18.92
CA GLN A 125 32.11 1.24 20.31
C GLN A 125 30.76 0.56 20.64
N VAL A 126 29.73 0.77 19.86
CA VAL A 126 28.40 0.16 20.06
C VAL A 126 28.48 -1.37 20.04
N LEU A 127 29.23 -1.95 19.10
CA LEU A 127 29.39 -3.40 19.02
C LEU A 127 30.18 -3.97 20.20
N GLU A 128 31.14 -3.23 20.74
CA GLU A 128 31.91 -3.66 21.94
C GLU A 128 31.08 -3.55 23.23
N GLU A 129 30.25 -2.51 23.34
CA GLU A 129 29.32 -2.31 24.49
C GLU A 129 28.25 -3.40 24.55
N ASP A 130 27.65 -3.74 23.40
CA ASP A 130 26.51 -4.64 23.36
C ASP A 130 26.87 -6.13 23.33
N HIS A 131 28.07 -6.47 22.84
CA HIS A 131 28.44 -7.87 22.58
C HIS A 131 29.79 -8.17 23.13
N TYR A 132 29.90 -9.21 23.94
CA TYR A 132 31.16 -9.71 24.43
C TYR A 132 31.79 -10.69 23.44
N GLY A 133 33.11 -10.58 23.21
CA GLY A 133 33.82 -11.47 22.30
C GLY A 133 33.50 -11.29 20.84
N ILE A 134 33.35 -12.39 20.08
CA ILE A 134 32.98 -12.45 18.65
C ILE A 134 33.72 -11.43 17.75
N LYS A 135 35.04 -11.25 17.97
CA LYS A 135 35.85 -10.20 17.30
C LYS A 135 35.76 -10.27 15.78
N GLU A 136 35.87 -11.46 15.19
CA GLU A 136 35.81 -11.66 13.74
C GLU A 136 34.48 -11.18 13.15
N VAL A 137 33.37 -11.45 13.84
CA VAL A 137 32.04 -11.00 13.40
C VAL A 137 31.91 -9.48 13.46
N LYS A 138 32.40 -8.86 14.54
CA LYS A 138 32.43 -7.40 14.70
C LYS A 138 33.28 -6.74 13.63
N GLU A 139 34.46 -7.24 13.35
CA GLU A 139 35.33 -6.74 12.29
C GLU A 139 34.65 -6.84 10.93
N ARG A 140 34.02 -7.98 10.64
CA ARG A 140 33.28 -8.15 9.37
C ARG A 140 32.12 -7.19 9.22
N ILE A 141 31.36 -6.89 10.29
CA ILE A 141 30.32 -5.88 10.29
C ILE A 141 30.89 -4.48 10.02
N VAL A 142 31.99 -4.13 10.69
CA VAL A 142 32.67 -2.83 10.48
C VAL A 142 33.19 -2.69 9.05
N GLU A 143 33.78 -3.73 8.47
CA GLU A 143 34.23 -3.76 7.07
C GLU A 143 33.05 -3.53 6.13
N HIS A 144 31.94 -4.23 6.34
CA HIS A 144 30.72 -4.07 5.55
C HIS A 144 30.18 -2.63 5.59
N LEU A 145 30.10 -2.03 6.78
CA LEU A 145 29.65 -0.65 6.94
C LEU A 145 30.67 0.37 6.38
N ALA A 146 31.96 0.03 6.38
CA ALA A 146 32.99 0.85 5.75
C ALA A 146 32.82 0.89 4.22
N VAL A 147 32.46 -0.23 3.60
CA VAL A 147 32.15 -0.30 2.16
C VAL A 147 30.95 0.58 1.83
N LEU A 148 29.88 0.50 2.62
CA LEU A 148 28.70 1.36 2.47
C LEU A 148 29.02 2.84 2.61
N LYS A 149 29.91 3.19 3.55
CA LYS A 149 30.37 4.57 3.74
C LYS A 149 31.14 5.11 2.54
N LEU A 150 32.02 4.28 1.96
CA LEU A 150 32.87 4.65 0.83
C LEU A 150 32.08 4.76 -0.47
N ASN A 151 31.07 3.94 -0.64
CA ASN A 151 30.22 3.96 -1.82
C ASN A 151 28.73 3.80 -1.44
N PRO A 152 28.05 4.91 -1.09
CA PRO A 152 26.63 4.86 -0.71
C PRO A 152 25.68 4.38 -1.82
N THR A 153 26.14 4.45 -3.07
CA THR A 153 25.37 3.97 -4.23
C THR A 153 25.67 2.54 -4.63
N ALA A 154 26.67 1.93 -3.96
CA ALA A 154 26.97 0.52 -4.20
C ALA A 154 25.79 -0.35 -3.79
N LYS A 155 25.51 -1.34 -4.60
CA LYS A 155 24.62 -2.43 -4.22
C LYS A 155 25.28 -3.18 -3.06
N ALA A 156 24.84 -2.82 -1.84
CA ALA A 156 25.44 -3.39 -0.63
C ALA A 156 25.17 -4.90 -0.55
N PRO A 157 26.18 -5.72 -0.26
CA PRO A 157 25.97 -7.13 -0.03
C PRO A 157 25.13 -7.31 1.24
N ILE A 158 24.27 -8.33 1.24
CA ILE A 158 23.42 -8.66 2.37
C ILE A 158 24.27 -9.38 3.42
N LEU A 159 24.18 -8.97 4.69
CA LEU A 159 24.80 -9.66 5.78
C LEU A 159 24.01 -10.91 6.16
N CYS A 160 24.63 -12.08 6.05
CA CYS A 160 24.03 -13.34 6.47
C CYS A 160 24.68 -13.79 7.78
N LEU A 161 23.90 -13.86 8.87
CA LEU A 161 24.33 -14.29 10.18
C LEU A 161 23.97 -15.76 10.41
N VAL A 162 24.95 -16.65 10.41
CA VAL A 162 24.79 -18.09 10.61
C VAL A 162 25.30 -18.49 12.00
N GLY A 163 24.51 -19.29 12.72
CA GLY A 163 24.89 -19.77 14.05
C GLY A 163 23.74 -20.40 14.82
N PRO A 164 24.01 -21.10 15.94
CA PRO A 164 22.98 -21.73 16.75
C PRO A 164 21.96 -20.71 17.32
N PRO A 165 20.79 -21.15 17.79
CA PRO A 165 19.86 -20.27 18.47
C PRO A 165 20.47 -19.70 19.76
N GLY A 166 20.06 -18.49 20.16
CA GLY A 166 20.48 -17.87 21.42
C GLY A 166 21.83 -17.16 21.41
N VAL A 167 22.60 -17.18 20.33
CA VAL A 167 23.93 -16.53 20.26
C VAL A 167 23.90 -15.02 20.01
N GLY A 168 22.72 -14.40 19.96
CA GLY A 168 22.60 -12.94 19.82
C GLY A 168 22.53 -12.41 18.39
N LYS A 169 22.14 -13.23 17.37
CA LYS A 169 22.01 -12.76 15.98
C LYS A 169 21.07 -11.56 15.86
N THR A 170 19.94 -11.60 16.56
CA THR A 170 18.94 -10.51 16.53
C THR A 170 19.46 -9.24 17.19
N SER A 171 20.15 -9.37 18.33
CA SER A 171 20.75 -8.21 18.99
C SER A 171 21.89 -7.58 18.20
N LEU A 172 22.64 -8.36 17.40
CA LEU A 172 23.63 -7.82 16.45
C LEU A 172 22.95 -6.93 15.40
N GLY A 173 21.82 -7.38 14.83
CA GLY A 173 21.05 -6.56 13.89
C GLY A 173 20.55 -5.25 14.50
N GLN A 174 20.08 -5.27 15.74
CA GLN A 174 19.69 -4.08 16.49
C GLN A 174 20.87 -3.13 16.73
N SER A 175 22.03 -3.66 17.12
CA SER A 175 23.24 -2.85 17.36
C SER A 175 23.75 -2.21 16.08
N ILE A 176 23.67 -2.91 14.94
CA ILE A 176 23.98 -2.36 13.61
C ILE A 176 23.06 -1.18 13.30
N ALA A 177 21.76 -1.37 13.44
CA ALA A 177 20.77 -0.31 13.17
C ALA A 177 21.01 0.91 14.07
N ARG A 178 21.22 0.69 15.38
CA ARG A 178 21.53 1.75 16.35
C ARG A 178 22.80 2.51 15.98
N ALA A 179 23.85 1.79 15.60
CA ALA A 179 25.12 2.39 15.22
C ALA A 179 25.05 3.23 13.93
N MET A 180 24.13 2.86 13.02
CA MET A 180 23.87 3.58 11.77
C MET A 180 22.87 4.74 11.93
N GLY A 181 22.15 4.83 13.07
CA GLY A 181 21.04 5.78 13.24
C GLY A 181 19.77 5.41 12.48
N ARG A 182 19.66 4.15 12.04
CA ARG A 182 18.49 3.64 11.29
C ARG A 182 17.47 2.96 12.19
N MET A 183 16.22 2.98 11.78
CA MET A 183 15.17 2.18 12.41
C MET A 183 15.43 0.69 12.17
N PHE A 184 15.07 -0.14 13.14
CA PHE A 184 15.22 -1.60 13.07
C PHE A 184 13.86 -2.26 13.01
N GLU A 185 13.67 -3.11 12.00
CA GLU A 185 12.48 -3.96 11.87
C GLU A 185 12.90 -5.40 11.65
N ARG A 186 12.20 -6.31 12.33
CA ARG A 186 12.40 -7.75 12.24
C ARG A 186 11.10 -8.47 11.90
N PHE A 187 11.18 -9.43 10.99
CA PHE A 187 10.12 -10.39 10.81
C PHE A 187 10.69 -11.79 10.52
N SER A 188 9.98 -12.81 11.01
CA SER A 188 10.36 -14.20 10.79
C SER A 188 9.83 -14.69 9.45
N LEU A 189 10.66 -15.45 8.74
CA LEU A 189 10.32 -16.22 7.55
C LEU A 189 10.00 -17.68 7.90
N GLY A 190 10.19 -18.07 9.16
CA GLY A 190 9.85 -19.41 9.64
C GLY A 190 8.35 -19.64 9.56
N GLY A 191 7.95 -20.74 8.89
CA GLY A 191 6.55 -21.11 8.68
C GLY A 191 5.86 -20.37 7.54
N VAL A 192 6.57 -19.54 6.76
CA VAL A 192 6.06 -18.97 5.52
C VAL A 192 6.05 -20.07 4.46
N HIS A 193 4.89 -20.34 3.91
CA HIS A 193 4.67 -21.36 2.88
C HIS A 193 4.08 -20.77 1.60
N ASP A 194 3.43 -19.60 1.69
CA ASP A 194 2.77 -18.92 0.59
C ASP A 194 3.56 -17.67 0.17
N GLU A 195 3.87 -17.57 -1.11
CA GLU A 195 4.50 -16.39 -1.72
C GLU A 195 3.71 -15.11 -1.42
N ALA A 196 2.39 -15.21 -1.32
CA ALA A 196 1.52 -14.07 -1.02
C ALA A 196 1.77 -13.46 0.37
N GLU A 197 2.38 -14.18 1.32
CA GLU A 197 2.80 -13.57 2.58
C GLU A 197 3.92 -12.53 2.39
N LEU A 198 4.79 -12.71 1.39
CA LEU A 198 5.87 -11.77 1.06
C LEU A 198 5.39 -10.68 0.09
N ARG A 199 4.66 -11.09 -0.95
CA ARG A 199 4.19 -10.20 -2.04
C ARG A 199 2.84 -9.54 -1.78
N GLY A 200 2.12 -9.93 -0.71
CA GLY A 200 0.76 -9.46 -0.48
C GLY A 200 -0.28 -10.17 -1.35
N HIS A 201 -1.54 -9.99 -0.99
CA HIS A 201 -2.69 -10.49 -1.72
C HIS A 201 -3.31 -9.40 -2.57
N ARG A 202 -3.88 -9.74 -3.71
CA ARG A 202 -4.61 -8.75 -4.53
C ARG A 202 -5.78 -8.18 -3.75
N ARG A 203 -5.96 -6.87 -3.77
CA ARG A 203 -7.01 -6.11 -3.05
C ARG A 203 -8.43 -6.60 -3.26
N THR A 204 -8.70 -7.31 -4.37
CA THR A 204 -10.02 -7.84 -4.72
C THR A 204 -10.44 -9.05 -3.90
N TYR A 205 -9.52 -9.65 -3.15
CA TYR A 205 -9.85 -10.79 -2.29
C TYR A 205 -10.27 -10.32 -0.90
N VAL A 206 -11.30 -10.98 -0.34
CA VAL A 206 -11.73 -10.74 1.05
C VAL A 206 -10.60 -11.11 2.00
N GLY A 207 -10.23 -10.20 2.90
CA GLY A 207 -9.12 -10.42 3.83
C GLY A 207 -7.73 -10.21 3.22
N ALA A 208 -7.63 -9.60 2.03
CA ALA A 208 -6.34 -9.24 1.44
C ALA A 208 -5.51 -8.35 2.37
N LEU A 209 -4.23 -8.66 2.48
CA LEU A 209 -3.26 -7.92 3.27
C LEU A 209 -2.03 -7.61 2.42
N PRO A 210 -1.35 -6.47 2.68
CA PRO A 210 -0.05 -6.20 2.08
C PRO A 210 1.00 -7.21 2.54
N GLY A 211 2.02 -7.41 1.73
CA GLY A 211 3.13 -8.30 2.05
C GLY A 211 3.92 -7.87 3.28
N ARG A 212 4.64 -8.81 3.87
CA ARG A 212 5.42 -8.59 5.11
C ARG A 212 6.45 -7.48 4.98
N ILE A 213 7.03 -7.30 3.78
CA ILE A 213 7.98 -6.21 3.51
C ILE A 213 7.30 -4.85 3.65
N ILE A 214 6.17 -4.64 2.96
CA ILE A 214 5.41 -3.37 3.02
C ILE A 214 4.92 -3.10 4.45
N GLN A 215 4.49 -4.13 5.17
CA GLN A 215 4.10 -4.00 6.58
C GLN A 215 5.29 -3.60 7.47
N ALA A 216 6.49 -4.15 7.22
CA ALA A 216 7.70 -3.78 7.95
C ALA A 216 8.11 -2.32 7.65
N MET A 217 8.05 -1.89 6.39
CA MET A 217 8.32 -0.50 6.00
C MET A 217 7.34 0.49 6.64
N ARG A 218 6.06 0.13 6.70
CA ARG A 218 5.03 0.91 7.41
C ARG A 218 5.36 1.07 8.89
N ARG A 219 5.74 -0.03 9.59
CA ARG A 219 6.11 0.01 11.02
C ARG A 219 7.38 0.81 11.26
N ALA A 220 8.36 0.68 10.37
CA ALA A 220 9.61 1.43 10.46
C ALA A 220 9.39 2.94 10.34
N GLY A 221 8.40 3.38 9.56
CA GLY A 221 8.10 4.79 9.32
C GLY A 221 9.20 5.57 8.60
N VAL A 222 10.18 4.85 8.03
CA VAL A 222 11.28 5.37 7.20
C VAL A 222 11.54 4.42 6.04
N ASN A 223 12.05 4.92 4.93
CA ASN A 223 12.28 4.13 3.72
C ASN A 223 13.66 3.43 3.66
N ASN A 224 14.51 3.68 4.66
CA ASN A 224 15.86 3.09 4.78
C ASN A 224 16.10 2.33 6.10
N PRO A 225 15.15 1.54 6.62
CA PRO A 225 15.36 0.78 7.84
C PRO A 225 16.39 -0.34 7.65
N VAL A 226 16.92 -0.85 8.75
CA VAL A 226 17.60 -2.15 8.75
C VAL A 226 16.53 -3.23 8.92
N LEU A 227 16.29 -4.00 7.87
CA LEU A 227 15.37 -5.13 7.90
C LEU A 227 16.10 -6.41 8.24
N MET A 228 15.66 -7.10 9.27
CA MET A 228 16.18 -8.41 9.65
C MET A 228 15.18 -9.49 9.28
N LEU A 229 15.58 -10.35 8.33
CA LEU A 229 14.85 -11.54 7.93
C LEU A 229 15.36 -12.71 8.80
N ASP A 230 14.53 -13.20 9.70
CA ASP A 230 14.92 -14.26 10.62
C ASP A 230 14.34 -15.62 10.17
N GLU A 231 15.02 -16.70 10.54
CA GLU A 231 14.62 -18.07 10.27
C GLU A 231 14.41 -18.37 8.77
N VAL A 232 15.29 -17.85 7.92
CA VAL A 232 15.25 -18.09 6.45
C VAL A 232 15.36 -19.59 6.12
N ASP A 233 16.09 -20.35 6.96
CA ASP A 233 16.25 -21.80 6.86
C ASP A 233 14.98 -22.60 7.17
N LYS A 234 13.96 -21.96 7.74
CA LYS A 234 12.67 -22.58 8.08
C LYS A 234 11.54 -22.21 7.12
N MET A 235 11.85 -21.57 6.00
CA MET A 235 10.86 -21.38 4.94
C MET A 235 10.45 -22.72 4.35
N GLY A 236 9.14 -22.93 4.19
CA GLY A 236 8.60 -24.11 3.54
C GLY A 236 8.36 -23.89 2.05
N GLN A 237 8.24 -24.98 1.32
CA GLN A 237 7.68 -24.96 -0.05
C GLN A 237 6.34 -25.67 -0.01
N ASP A 238 5.33 -25.10 -0.62
CA ASP A 238 4.00 -25.71 -0.73
C ASP A 238 3.50 -25.55 -2.18
N PHE A 239 2.43 -26.28 -2.50
CA PHE A 239 1.73 -26.20 -3.80
C PHE A 239 1.20 -24.81 -4.15
N ARG A 240 1.19 -23.88 -3.19
CA ARG A 240 0.65 -22.51 -3.32
C ARG A 240 1.65 -21.47 -3.81
N GLY A 241 2.91 -21.83 -3.93
CA GLY A 241 3.97 -20.93 -4.38
C GLY A 241 5.34 -21.26 -3.82
N ASP A 242 6.34 -20.52 -4.29
CA ASP A 242 7.71 -20.63 -3.82
C ASP A 242 8.14 -19.30 -3.16
N PRO A 243 8.02 -19.18 -1.83
CA PRO A 243 8.46 -17.99 -1.11
C PRO A 243 9.96 -17.68 -1.32
N ALA A 244 10.77 -18.69 -1.60
CA ALA A 244 12.19 -18.49 -1.86
C ALA A 244 12.41 -17.75 -3.18
N SER A 245 11.59 -17.99 -4.20
CA SER A 245 11.65 -17.27 -5.46
C SER A 245 11.26 -15.79 -5.28
N ALA A 246 10.21 -15.51 -4.48
CA ALA A 246 9.83 -14.15 -4.14
C ALA A 246 10.93 -13.43 -3.36
N LEU A 247 11.56 -14.13 -2.41
CA LEU A 247 12.66 -13.58 -1.64
C LEU A 247 13.88 -13.28 -2.51
N LEU A 248 14.19 -14.15 -3.48
CA LEU A 248 15.28 -13.92 -4.43
C LEU A 248 15.07 -12.61 -5.20
N GLU A 249 13.87 -12.36 -5.72
CA GLU A 249 13.55 -11.12 -6.42
C GLU A 249 13.70 -9.88 -5.51
N ILE A 250 13.28 -9.98 -4.24
CA ILE A 250 13.41 -8.90 -3.27
C ILE A 250 14.87 -8.60 -2.94
N LEU A 251 15.69 -9.64 -2.79
CA LEU A 251 17.08 -9.53 -2.34
C LEU A 251 18.06 -9.26 -3.47
N ASP A 252 17.74 -9.64 -4.71
CA ASP A 252 18.63 -9.39 -5.85
C ASP A 252 18.59 -7.93 -6.27
N PRO A 253 19.70 -7.18 -6.11
CA PRO A 253 19.76 -5.78 -6.51
C PRO A 253 19.54 -5.53 -8.02
N ALA A 254 19.62 -6.57 -8.87
CA ALA A 254 19.32 -6.45 -10.28
C ALA A 254 17.83 -6.49 -10.55
N GLN A 255 17.05 -7.13 -9.69
CA GLN A 255 15.62 -7.39 -9.88
C GLN A 255 14.71 -6.62 -8.90
N ASN A 256 15.22 -6.24 -7.71
CA ASN A 256 14.41 -5.66 -6.65
C ASN A 256 13.67 -4.36 -7.03
N HIS A 257 14.18 -3.61 -8.01
CA HIS A 257 13.51 -2.42 -8.54
C HIS A 257 12.22 -2.74 -9.33
N THR A 258 12.03 -4.00 -9.74
CA THR A 258 10.81 -4.48 -10.39
C THR A 258 9.81 -5.10 -9.42
N PHE A 259 10.23 -5.34 -8.18
CA PHE A 259 9.37 -5.91 -7.15
C PHE A 259 8.12 -5.04 -6.92
N ARG A 260 6.97 -5.68 -6.94
CA ARG A 260 5.68 -5.06 -6.64
C ARG A 260 4.91 -5.91 -5.65
N ASP A 261 4.49 -5.28 -4.59
CA ASP A 261 3.50 -5.87 -3.69
C ASP A 261 2.14 -5.90 -4.39
N HIS A 262 1.46 -7.05 -4.36
CA HIS A 262 0.19 -7.25 -5.07
C HIS A 262 -0.98 -6.46 -4.45
N TYR A 263 -0.89 -6.13 -3.15
CA TYR A 263 -1.89 -5.30 -2.50
C TYR A 263 -1.68 -3.83 -2.84
N LEU A 264 -0.44 -3.37 -2.75
CA LEU A 264 -0.07 -1.99 -3.02
C LEU A 264 -0.17 -1.66 -4.52
N ASP A 265 0.28 -2.56 -5.38
CA ASP A 265 0.36 -2.45 -6.85
C ASP A 265 1.04 -1.16 -7.35
N LEU A 266 1.92 -0.62 -6.53
CA LEU A 266 2.74 0.55 -6.81
C LEU A 266 4.22 0.21 -6.58
N PRO A 267 5.13 0.77 -7.35
CA PRO A 267 6.57 0.66 -7.07
C PRO A 267 6.89 1.46 -5.79
N PHE A 268 7.47 0.76 -4.83
CA PHE A 268 7.83 1.33 -3.52
C PHE A 268 9.33 1.16 -3.26
#